data_e5646004119368cdeaea21e147d37ce2
#
_entry.id   e5646004119368cdeaea21e147d37ce2
#
_cell.length_a   1.000
_cell.length_b   1.000
_cell.length_c   1.000
_cell.angle_alpha   90.00
_cell.angle_beta   90.00
_cell.angle_gamma   90.00
#
_symmetry.space_group_name_H-M   'P 1'
#
loop_
_entity.id
_entity.type
_entity.pdbx_description
1 polymer ?
#
loop_
_entity_poly.entity_id
_entity_poly.type
_entity_poly.pdbx_seq_one_letter_code
_entity_poly.pdbx_strand_id
1 'polypeptide(L)'
;MPEHEPRPPGERAPDGPQPYGTPPPPPPPQEYGPQEYPTQAMPGPPPWAQYSQPTGALGTMRPTGMIILLFFVTLGIWGFVYYFQTHEEMKRHTGEGLGGIIALVIAVVSSGVVSPFLLSNEVGKLYERRGQTPPVTALTALWFFPGIFIIVGPFIWFIRTNNALNEYWRSQGVTRPSLA
;
A
#
# COMPACT_ATOMS: atom_id res chain seq x y z
N MET A 1 -77.76 33.39 -27.07
CA MET A 1 -77.03 34.63 -26.72
C MET A 1 -76.39 34.34 -25.40
N PRO A 2 -75.05 34.19 -25.32
CA PRO A 2 -74.38 34.05 -24.01
C PRO A 2 -74.15 35.44 -23.42
N GLU A 3 -74.56 35.58 -22.14
CA GLU A 3 -74.41 36.76 -21.35
C GLU A 3 -72.95 37.12 -21.11
N HIS A 4 -72.67 38.39 -21.27
CA HIS A 4 -71.36 38.97 -21.06
C HIS A 4 -71.22 39.32 -19.57
N GLU A 5 -70.45 38.51 -18.84
CA GLU A 5 -70.13 38.73 -17.47
C GLU A 5 -69.15 39.90 -17.32
N PRO A 6 -69.40 40.91 -16.51
CA PRO A 6 -68.52 42.07 -16.38
C PRO A 6 -67.26 41.69 -15.59
N ARG A 7 -66.09 41.99 -16.15
CA ARG A 7 -64.78 41.80 -15.58
C ARG A 7 -64.58 42.66 -14.30
N PRO A 8 -63.95 42.13 -13.24
CA PRO A 8 -63.71 42.88 -12.03
C PRO A 8 -62.73 44.04 -12.23
N PRO A 9 -62.87 45.17 -11.53
CA PRO A 9 -61.99 46.33 -11.68
C PRO A 9 -60.64 46.05 -11.01
N GLY A 10 -59.56 45.95 -11.83
CA GLY A 10 -58.20 45.83 -11.34
C GLY A 10 -57.24 45.05 -12.22
N GLU A 11 -57.74 44.37 -13.21
CA GLU A 11 -56.89 43.59 -14.12
C GLU A 11 -56.29 44.46 -15.22
N ARG A 12 -55.01 44.80 -15.12
CA ARG A 12 -54.26 45.49 -16.17
C ARG A 12 -54.12 44.58 -17.36
N ALA A 13 -54.34 45.14 -18.54
CA ALA A 13 -54.05 44.46 -19.79
C ALA A 13 -52.55 44.04 -19.84
N PRO A 14 -52.23 42.91 -20.47
CA PRO A 14 -50.82 42.53 -20.62
C PRO A 14 -50.11 43.60 -21.45
N ASP A 15 -48.98 44.09 -20.93
CA ASP A 15 -48.13 45.05 -21.65
C ASP A 15 -47.70 44.43 -22.97
N GLY A 16 -47.92 45.18 -24.04
CA GLY A 16 -47.44 44.80 -25.39
C GLY A 16 -45.92 44.64 -25.43
N PRO A 17 -45.38 44.03 -26.49
CA PRO A 17 -43.94 43.76 -26.60
C PRO A 17 -43.16 45.07 -26.47
N GLN A 18 -42.36 45.14 -25.42
CA GLN A 18 -41.42 46.24 -25.20
C GLN A 18 -40.32 46.24 -26.25
N PRO A 19 -39.94 47.40 -26.80
CA PRO A 19 -38.79 47.47 -27.71
C PRO A 19 -37.57 47.00 -27.00
N TYR A 20 -36.85 46.06 -27.55
CA TYR A 20 -35.53 45.58 -27.04
C TYR A 20 -34.61 46.77 -26.86
N GLY A 21 -34.38 47.16 -25.57
CA GLY A 21 -33.35 48.13 -25.24
C GLY A 21 -31.97 47.55 -25.61
N THR A 22 -31.11 48.38 -26.15
CA THR A 22 -29.73 48.05 -26.38
C THR A 22 -29.10 47.43 -25.13
N PRO A 23 -28.40 46.26 -25.22
CA PRO A 23 -27.76 45.68 -24.07
C PRO A 23 -26.74 46.67 -23.44
N PRO A 24 -26.62 46.70 -22.13
CA PRO A 24 -25.64 47.55 -21.47
C PRO A 24 -24.24 47.22 -21.97
N PRO A 25 -23.34 48.20 -22.07
CA PRO A 25 -21.95 47.94 -22.47
C PRO A 25 -21.30 46.93 -21.49
N PRO A 26 -20.42 46.04 -22.00
CA PRO A 26 -19.73 45.08 -21.16
C PRO A 26 -18.93 45.85 -20.07
N PRO A 27 -18.87 45.30 -18.84
CA PRO A 27 -18.08 45.90 -17.78
C PRO A 27 -16.61 45.97 -18.21
N PRO A 28 -15.85 46.98 -17.77
CA PRO A 28 -14.44 47.10 -18.07
C PRO A 28 -13.69 45.86 -17.60
N PRO A 29 -12.60 45.44 -18.30
CA PRO A 29 -11.76 44.33 -17.86
C PRO A 29 -11.33 44.56 -16.41
N GLN A 30 -11.72 43.64 -15.52
CA GLN A 30 -11.19 43.67 -14.16
C GLN A 30 -9.72 43.25 -14.24
N GLU A 31 -8.81 44.15 -13.90
CA GLU A 31 -7.43 43.78 -13.61
C GLU A 31 -7.46 42.81 -12.42
N TYR A 32 -7.30 41.53 -12.72
CA TYR A 32 -7.01 40.52 -11.72
C TYR A 32 -5.62 40.81 -11.17
N GLY A 33 -5.56 41.54 -10.09
CA GLY A 33 -4.33 41.56 -9.26
C GLY A 33 -4.00 40.13 -8.84
N PRO A 34 -2.72 39.84 -8.51
CA PRO A 34 -2.32 38.52 -8.02
C PRO A 34 -3.25 38.13 -6.87
N GLN A 35 -4.14 37.17 -7.05
CA GLN A 35 -4.90 36.61 -5.95
C GLN A 35 -3.89 35.82 -5.09
N GLU A 36 -3.51 36.40 -3.98
CA GLU A 36 -2.90 35.62 -2.91
C GLU A 36 -3.96 34.61 -2.45
N TYR A 37 -3.89 33.41 -3.03
CA TYR A 37 -4.61 32.28 -2.48
C TYR A 37 -4.09 32.11 -1.05
N PRO A 38 -4.95 32.12 -0.02
CA PRO A 38 -4.51 31.75 1.31
C PRO A 38 -3.89 30.36 1.19
N THR A 39 -2.60 30.28 1.44
CA THR A 39 -1.89 28.99 1.55
C THR A 39 -2.54 28.29 2.72
N GLN A 40 -3.61 27.53 2.44
CA GLN A 40 -4.15 26.60 3.42
C GLN A 40 -2.97 25.68 3.73
N ALA A 41 -2.46 25.77 4.94
CA ALA A 41 -1.49 24.82 5.44
C ALA A 41 -2.11 23.44 5.16
N MET A 42 -1.47 22.69 4.24
CA MET A 42 -1.94 21.32 3.95
C MET A 42 -2.06 20.62 5.30
N PRO A 43 -3.18 19.93 5.55
CA PRO A 43 -3.29 19.10 6.74
C PRO A 43 -2.05 18.25 6.81
N GLY A 44 -1.37 18.24 7.96
CA GLY A 44 -0.21 17.38 8.16
C GLY A 44 -0.57 15.95 7.76
N PRO A 45 0.41 15.13 7.36
CA PRO A 45 0.15 13.75 6.97
C PRO A 45 -0.68 13.07 8.06
N PRO A 46 -1.71 12.30 7.68
CA PRO A 46 -2.54 11.61 8.64
C PRO A 46 -1.68 10.73 9.56
N PRO A 47 -2.12 10.44 10.81
CA PRO A 47 -1.31 9.72 11.80
C PRO A 47 -0.73 8.40 11.28
N TRP A 48 -1.44 7.71 10.38
CA TRP A 48 -0.96 6.48 9.76
C TRP A 48 0.20 6.72 8.75
N ALA A 49 0.32 7.91 8.16
CA ALA A 49 1.42 8.22 7.26
C ALA A 49 2.76 8.42 7.99
N GLN A 50 2.71 8.67 9.31
CA GLN A 50 3.92 8.76 10.13
C GLN A 50 4.56 7.37 10.37
N TYR A 51 3.76 6.29 10.23
CA TYR A 51 4.27 4.91 10.31
C TYR A 51 4.87 4.40 9.00
N SER A 52 4.80 5.17 7.91
CA SER A 52 5.12 4.71 6.56
C SER A 52 6.54 5.01 6.09
N GLN A 53 7.36 5.70 6.89
CA GLN A 53 8.75 5.98 6.53
C GLN A 53 9.69 4.98 7.23
N PRO A 54 10.15 3.95 6.52
CA PRO A 54 11.22 3.12 7.03
C PRO A 54 12.50 3.96 7.09
N THR A 55 12.98 4.22 8.29
CA THR A 55 14.16 5.05 8.55
C THR A 55 15.41 4.22 8.78
N GLY A 56 15.29 2.91 8.73
CA GLY A 56 16.35 1.97 9.06
C GLY A 56 17.15 1.47 7.87
N ALA A 57 18.15 0.63 8.17
CA ALA A 57 19.01 0.01 7.17
C ALA A 57 18.19 -0.78 6.14
N LEU A 58 18.61 -0.72 4.88
CA LEU A 58 18.01 -1.53 3.83
C LEU A 58 18.38 -3.01 4.02
N GLY A 59 17.44 -3.88 3.70
CA GLY A 59 17.68 -5.31 3.65
C GLY A 59 18.30 -5.76 2.32
N THR A 60 18.40 -7.07 2.17
CA THR A 60 19.11 -7.68 1.05
C THR A 60 18.15 -8.43 0.14
N MET A 61 18.24 -8.19 -1.18
CA MET A 61 17.55 -9.03 -2.16
C MET A 61 18.33 -10.34 -2.32
N ARG A 62 17.61 -11.47 -2.26
CA ARG A 62 18.21 -12.81 -2.37
C ARG A 62 17.64 -13.55 -3.57
N PRO A 63 18.49 -14.06 -4.49
CA PRO A 63 18.02 -14.84 -5.63
C PRO A 63 17.29 -16.09 -5.13
N THR A 64 16.00 -16.21 -5.43
CA THR A 64 15.11 -17.28 -4.93
C THR A 64 15.68 -18.66 -5.24
N GLY A 65 16.14 -18.88 -6.48
CA GLY A 65 16.71 -20.17 -6.88
C GLY A 65 17.99 -20.53 -6.10
N MET A 66 18.83 -19.54 -5.78
CA MET A 66 20.06 -19.78 -5.02
C MET A 66 19.75 -20.18 -3.57
N ILE A 67 18.76 -19.53 -2.94
CA ILE A 67 18.36 -19.91 -1.58
C ILE A 67 17.77 -21.33 -1.55
N ILE A 68 16.97 -21.69 -2.53
CA ILE A 68 16.46 -23.06 -2.67
C ILE A 68 17.63 -24.06 -2.82
N LEU A 69 18.59 -23.75 -3.68
CA LEU A 69 19.79 -24.59 -3.86
C LEU A 69 20.56 -24.77 -2.53
N LEU A 70 20.82 -23.66 -1.83
CA LEU A 70 21.52 -23.68 -0.54
C LEU A 70 20.75 -24.47 0.51
N PHE A 71 19.42 -24.38 0.51
CA PHE A 71 18.59 -25.19 1.41
C PHE A 71 18.83 -26.69 1.21
N PHE A 72 18.90 -27.16 -0.04
CA PHE A 72 19.20 -28.58 -0.34
C PHE A 72 20.64 -28.96 -0.03
N VAL A 73 21.60 -28.16 -0.46
CA VAL A 73 23.02 -28.43 -0.25
C VAL A 73 23.40 -28.50 1.22
N THR A 74 22.74 -27.68 2.05
CA THR A 74 22.98 -27.62 3.50
C THR A 74 22.01 -28.48 4.32
N LEU A 75 21.20 -29.34 3.67
CA LEU A 75 20.18 -30.17 4.34
C LEU A 75 19.22 -29.36 5.22
N GLY A 76 18.84 -28.17 4.79
CA GLY A 76 17.93 -27.28 5.49
C GLY A 76 18.58 -26.29 6.47
N ILE A 77 19.88 -26.45 6.81
CA ILE A 77 20.56 -25.54 7.76
C ILE A 77 20.48 -24.08 7.26
N TRP A 78 20.63 -23.86 5.94
CA TRP A 78 20.52 -22.52 5.35
C TRP A 78 19.15 -21.87 5.60
N GLY A 79 18.09 -22.65 5.77
CA GLY A 79 16.78 -22.16 6.12
C GLY A 79 16.77 -21.37 7.44
N PHE A 80 17.48 -21.82 8.46
CA PHE A 80 17.63 -21.09 9.72
C PHE A 80 18.44 -19.80 9.56
N VAL A 81 19.51 -19.83 8.76
CA VAL A 81 20.28 -18.62 8.44
C VAL A 81 19.41 -17.62 7.70
N TYR A 82 18.63 -18.06 6.72
CA TYR A 82 17.70 -17.23 5.97
C TYR A 82 16.64 -16.59 6.89
N TYR A 83 16.03 -17.36 7.80
CA TYR A 83 15.07 -16.86 8.78
C TYR A 83 15.67 -15.79 9.67
N PHE A 84 16.84 -16.08 10.24
CA PHE A 84 17.54 -15.11 11.07
C PHE A 84 17.80 -13.80 10.33
N GLN A 85 18.41 -13.87 9.15
CA GLN A 85 18.79 -12.70 8.37
C GLN A 85 17.58 -11.87 7.95
N THR A 86 16.54 -12.50 7.41
CA THR A 86 15.36 -11.77 6.91
C THR A 86 14.58 -11.07 8.01
N HIS A 87 14.36 -11.71 9.15
CA HIS A 87 13.68 -11.10 10.29
C HIS A 87 14.53 -10.00 10.93
N GLU A 88 15.85 -10.17 10.99
CA GLU A 88 16.75 -9.13 11.50
C GLU A 88 16.76 -7.90 10.59
N GLU A 89 16.81 -8.10 9.27
CA GLU A 89 16.75 -7.01 8.29
C GLU A 89 15.44 -6.24 8.37
N MET A 90 14.30 -6.95 8.43
CA MET A 90 12.99 -6.32 8.56
C MET A 90 12.90 -5.49 9.84
N LYS A 91 13.39 -6.01 10.97
CA LYS A 91 13.42 -5.30 12.23
C LYS A 91 14.33 -4.06 12.20
N ARG A 92 15.53 -4.17 11.64
CA ARG A 92 16.45 -3.02 11.50
C ARG A 92 15.88 -1.94 10.58
N HIS A 93 15.13 -2.35 9.56
CA HIS A 93 14.51 -1.44 8.63
C HIS A 93 13.32 -0.68 9.22
N THR A 94 12.45 -1.38 9.93
CA THR A 94 11.17 -0.82 10.43
C THR A 94 11.23 -0.37 11.89
N GLY A 95 12.23 -0.84 12.66
CA GLY A 95 12.26 -0.69 14.11
C GLY A 95 11.34 -1.67 14.86
N GLU A 96 10.53 -2.44 14.13
CA GLU A 96 9.52 -3.35 14.69
C GLU A 96 9.63 -4.75 14.10
N GLY A 97 8.97 -5.73 14.73
CA GLY A 97 9.00 -7.12 14.34
C GLY A 97 9.79 -7.99 15.30
N LEU A 98 9.83 -9.29 15.03
CA LEU A 98 10.48 -10.28 15.93
C LEU A 98 12.00 -10.11 16.00
N GLY A 99 12.63 -9.81 14.86
CA GLY A 99 14.09 -9.83 14.70
C GLY A 99 14.64 -11.24 14.60
N GLY A 100 15.90 -11.34 14.20
CA GLY A 100 16.52 -12.61 13.83
C GLY A 100 16.62 -13.62 14.97
N ILE A 101 17.02 -13.18 16.17
CA ILE A 101 17.20 -14.10 17.30
C ILE A 101 15.88 -14.75 17.71
N ILE A 102 14.81 -13.95 17.89
CA ILE A 102 13.50 -14.47 18.30
C ILE A 102 12.93 -15.39 17.20
N ALA A 103 13.02 -14.96 15.94
CA ALA A 103 12.58 -15.76 14.80
C ALA A 103 13.32 -17.11 14.75
N LEU A 104 14.63 -17.12 14.97
CA LEU A 104 15.43 -18.35 15.00
C LEU A 104 15.01 -19.28 16.16
N VAL A 105 14.81 -18.74 17.35
CA VAL A 105 14.36 -19.53 18.52
C VAL A 105 13.00 -20.17 18.23
N ILE A 106 12.06 -19.40 17.69
CA ILE A 106 10.74 -19.92 17.32
C ILE A 106 10.87 -20.99 16.23
N ALA A 107 11.72 -20.78 15.22
CA ALA A 107 11.95 -21.76 14.17
C ALA A 107 12.47 -23.11 14.74
N VAL A 108 13.41 -23.07 15.66
CA VAL A 108 13.96 -24.27 16.29
C VAL A 108 12.92 -24.95 17.17
N VAL A 109 12.27 -24.21 18.08
CA VAL A 109 11.28 -24.75 19.02
C VAL A 109 10.05 -25.33 18.31
N SER A 110 9.59 -24.66 17.25
CA SER A 110 8.44 -25.13 16.46
C SER A 110 8.81 -26.14 15.37
N SER A 111 10.08 -26.56 15.29
CA SER A 111 10.58 -27.40 14.19
C SER A 111 10.24 -26.81 12.81
N GLY A 112 10.25 -25.49 12.68
CA GLY A 112 9.94 -24.79 11.45
C GLY A 112 8.44 -24.63 11.12
N VAL A 113 7.52 -25.25 11.87
CA VAL A 113 6.07 -25.25 11.57
C VAL A 113 5.46 -23.84 11.60
N VAL A 114 5.83 -23.01 12.56
CA VAL A 114 5.29 -21.65 12.71
C VAL A 114 5.98 -20.64 11.81
N SER A 115 7.22 -20.92 11.43
CA SER A 115 8.08 -20.00 10.69
C SER A 115 7.48 -19.48 9.37
N PRO A 116 6.82 -20.29 8.52
CA PRO A 116 6.19 -19.82 7.29
C PRO A 116 5.12 -18.75 7.54
N PHE A 117 4.34 -18.89 8.61
CA PHE A 117 3.31 -17.91 8.96
C PHE A 117 3.91 -16.59 9.41
N LEU A 118 4.93 -16.65 10.27
CA LEU A 118 5.59 -15.46 10.80
C LEU A 118 6.27 -14.68 9.68
N LEU A 119 7.05 -15.35 8.83
CA LEU A 119 7.74 -14.69 7.74
C LEU A 119 6.78 -14.04 6.77
N SER A 120 5.76 -14.77 6.30
CA SER A 120 4.76 -14.22 5.38
C SER A 120 4.00 -13.04 5.98
N ASN A 121 3.68 -13.10 7.29
CA ASN A 121 3.02 -12.01 8.00
C ASN A 121 3.91 -10.77 8.12
N GLU A 122 5.17 -10.92 8.49
CA GLU A 122 6.08 -9.78 8.61
C GLU A 122 6.36 -9.14 7.24
N VAL A 123 6.56 -9.93 6.19
CA VAL A 123 6.68 -9.42 4.83
C VAL A 123 5.42 -8.66 4.41
N GLY A 124 4.23 -9.18 4.71
CA GLY A 124 2.97 -8.48 4.44
C GLY A 124 2.89 -7.13 5.14
N LYS A 125 3.28 -7.06 6.42
CA LYS A 125 3.30 -5.82 7.20
C LYS A 125 4.22 -4.74 6.61
N LEU A 126 5.31 -5.09 5.92
CA LEU A 126 6.15 -4.10 5.24
C LEU A 126 5.36 -3.31 4.19
N TYR A 127 4.46 -3.98 3.45
CA TYR A 127 3.61 -3.34 2.45
C TYR A 127 2.48 -2.53 3.10
N GLU A 128 1.82 -3.09 4.13
CA GLU A 128 0.73 -2.41 4.86
C GLU A 128 1.19 -1.08 5.45
N ARG A 129 2.39 -1.03 6.02
CA ARG A 129 2.99 0.21 6.56
C ARG A 129 3.18 1.30 5.50
N ARG A 130 3.25 0.93 4.25
CA ARG A 130 3.32 1.87 3.11
C ARG A 130 1.96 2.17 2.49
N GLY A 131 0.87 1.71 3.11
CA GLY A 131 -0.47 1.84 2.57
C GLY A 131 -0.70 1.00 1.30
N GLN A 132 0.13 -0.02 1.06
CA GLN A 132 0.04 -0.90 -0.10
C GLN A 132 -0.64 -2.21 0.29
N THR A 133 -1.38 -2.80 -0.65
CA THR A 133 -1.95 -4.13 -0.45
C THR A 133 -0.84 -5.19 -0.37
N PRO A 134 -0.78 -5.99 0.71
CA PRO A 134 0.26 -6.99 0.86
C PRO A 134 0.09 -8.13 -0.16
N PRO A 135 1.15 -8.48 -0.93
CA PRO A 135 1.10 -9.60 -1.88
C PRO A 135 1.14 -10.96 -1.18
N VAL A 136 1.57 -10.99 0.08
CA VAL A 136 1.62 -12.18 0.95
C VAL A 136 1.14 -11.81 2.34
N THR A 137 0.51 -12.77 3.01
CA THR A 137 0.01 -12.65 4.39
C THR A 137 0.31 -13.95 5.15
N ALA A 138 -0.02 -14.01 6.44
CA ALA A 138 0.08 -15.25 7.20
C ALA A 138 -0.63 -16.44 6.49
N LEU A 139 -1.76 -16.17 5.81
CA LEU A 139 -2.51 -17.20 5.08
C LEU A 139 -1.73 -17.76 3.87
N THR A 140 -0.75 -17.03 3.33
CA THR A 140 0.12 -17.57 2.28
C THR A 140 0.89 -18.80 2.75
N ALA A 141 1.15 -18.93 4.05
CA ALA A 141 1.78 -20.11 4.64
C ALA A 141 0.91 -21.38 4.59
N LEU A 142 -0.39 -21.25 4.33
CA LEU A 142 -1.25 -22.41 4.11
C LEU A 142 -0.81 -23.25 2.89
N TRP A 143 -0.14 -22.64 1.91
CA TRP A 143 0.47 -23.41 0.82
C TRP A 143 1.55 -24.36 1.30
N PHE A 144 2.20 -24.04 2.43
CA PHE A 144 3.24 -24.91 3.00
C PHE A 144 2.65 -26.23 3.48
N PHE A 145 1.52 -26.23 4.25
CA PHE A 145 1.03 -27.41 4.97
C PHE A 145 0.36 -28.46 4.10
N PRO A 146 -0.66 -28.17 3.29
CA PRO A 146 -1.23 -29.18 2.40
C PRO A 146 -0.21 -29.65 1.37
N GLY A 147 0.65 -28.72 0.94
CA GLY A 147 1.64 -28.97 -0.08
C GLY A 147 2.87 -29.75 0.39
N ILE A 148 3.10 -29.92 1.70
CA ILE A 148 4.23 -30.69 2.22
C ILE A 148 4.11 -32.16 1.83
N PHE A 149 2.88 -32.68 1.74
CA PHE A 149 2.61 -34.05 1.31
C PHE A 149 2.91 -34.31 -0.18
N ILE A 150 2.90 -33.26 -1.00
CA ILE A 150 3.21 -33.30 -2.43
C ILE A 150 4.52 -32.55 -2.75
N ILE A 151 5.28 -32.17 -1.72
CA ILE A 151 6.60 -31.50 -1.80
C ILE A 151 6.54 -30.11 -2.47
N VAL A 152 5.56 -29.83 -3.31
CA VAL A 152 5.45 -28.59 -4.11
C VAL A 152 5.05 -27.37 -3.27
N GLY A 153 4.23 -27.56 -2.22
CA GLY A 153 3.68 -26.47 -1.43
C GLY A 153 4.71 -25.56 -0.74
N PRO A 154 5.74 -26.13 -0.05
CA PRO A 154 6.82 -25.34 0.52
C PRO A 154 7.55 -24.47 -0.50
N PHE A 155 7.73 -24.96 -1.74
CA PHE A 155 8.35 -24.16 -2.81
C PHE A 155 7.46 -23.01 -3.25
N ILE A 156 6.16 -23.25 -3.47
CA ILE A 156 5.22 -22.20 -3.88
C ILE A 156 5.18 -21.12 -2.80
N TRP A 157 5.04 -21.51 -1.52
CA TRP A 157 5.08 -20.59 -0.42
C TRP A 157 6.38 -19.78 -0.39
N PHE A 158 7.53 -20.45 -0.45
CA PHE A 158 8.83 -19.80 -0.38
C PHE A 158 9.06 -18.84 -1.54
N ILE A 159 8.77 -19.28 -2.77
CA ILE A 159 8.91 -18.43 -3.97
C ILE A 159 8.08 -17.16 -3.84
N ARG A 160 6.81 -17.28 -3.42
CA ARG A 160 5.93 -16.13 -3.26
C ARG A 160 6.44 -15.17 -2.20
N THR A 161 6.80 -15.68 -1.03
CA THR A 161 7.23 -14.87 0.10
C THR A 161 8.57 -14.19 -0.16
N ASN A 162 9.57 -14.94 -0.67
CA ASN A 162 10.87 -14.35 -0.98
C ASN A 162 10.81 -13.37 -2.15
N ASN A 163 9.99 -13.62 -3.17
CA ASN A 163 9.82 -12.66 -4.26
C ASN A 163 9.12 -11.37 -3.78
N ALA A 164 8.13 -11.47 -2.92
CA ALA A 164 7.49 -10.30 -2.30
C ALA A 164 8.51 -9.49 -1.49
N LEU A 165 9.35 -10.15 -0.69
CA LEU A 165 10.41 -9.48 0.06
C LEU A 165 11.43 -8.81 -0.86
N ASN A 166 11.88 -9.49 -1.90
CA ASN A 166 12.80 -8.93 -2.89
C ASN A 166 12.20 -7.72 -3.62
N GLU A 167 10.91 -7.77 -3.97
CA GLU A 167 10.21 -6.65 -4.59
C GLU A 167 10.12 -5.45 -3.66
N TYR A 168 9.84 -5.71 -2.38
CA TYR A 168 9.87 -4.66 -1.37
C TYR A 168 11.26 -4.00 -1.31
N TRP A 169 12.36 -4.75 -1.20
CA TRP A 169 13.71 -4.18 -1.16
C TRP A 169 14.07 -3.43 -2.45
N ARG A 170 13.64 -3.94 -3.60
CA ARG A 170 13.81 -3.22 -4.88
C ARG A 170 13.10 -1.88 -4.86
N SER A 171 11.89 -1.82 -4.34
CA SER A 171 11.14 -0.57 -4.21
C SER A 171 11.77 0.43 -3.21
N GLN A 172 12.63 -0.07 -2.30
CA GLN A 172 13.44 0.76 -1.40
C GLN A 172 14.78 1.21 -2.03
N GLY A 173 15.08 0.81 -3.27
CA GLY A 173 16.31 1.22 -3.97
C GLY A 173 17.44 0.19 -3.95
N VAL A 174 17.22 -1.01 -3.42
CA VAL A 174 18.21 -2.10 -3.52
C VAL A 174 18.26 -2.61 -4.96
N THR A 175 19.41 -2.49 -5.62
CA THR A 175 19.56 -2.79 -7.06
C THR A 175 20.27 -4.12 -7.32
N ARG A 176 21.04 -4.62 -6.37
CA ARG A 176 21.83 -5.85 -6.56
C ARG A 176 21.43 -6.93 -5.55
N PRO A 177 21.18 -8.16 -6.00
CA PRO A 177 21.00 -9.28 -5.10
C PRO A 177 22.33 -9.70 -4.47
N SER A 178 22.26 -10.16 -3.21
CA SER A 178 23.39 -10.71 -2.46
C SER A 178 22.93 -11.90 -1.63
N LEU A 179 23.86 -12.70 -1.13
CA LEU A 179 23.59 -13.79 -0.20
C LEU A 179 23.92 -13.43 1.25
N ALA A 180 24.63 -12.34 1.44
CA ALA A 180 25.08 -11.84 2.74
C ALA A 180 24.33 -10.54 3.09
#